data_d239450b07aab46da3e80eb0afd39ce6
#
_entry.id   d239450b07aab46da3e80eb0afd39ce6
#
_cell.length_a   1.000
_cell.length_b   1.000
_cell.length_c   1.000
_cell.angle_alpha   90.00
_cell.angle_beta   90.00
_cell.angle_gamma   90.00
#
_symmetry.space_group_name_H-M   'P 1'
#
loop_
_entity.id
_entity.type
_entity.pdbx_description
1 polymer ?
#
loop_
_entity_poly.entity_id
_entity_poly.type
_entity_poly.pdbx_seq_one_letter_code
_entity_poly.pdbx_strand_id
1 'polypeptide(L)' 'MITHSNEIEREIYLLERELQTAIMNDRDWDIDRLKNEISELEAELERQYN' A
#
# COMPACT_ATOMS: atom_id res chain seq x y z
N MET A 1 3.77 -12.23 17.79
CA MET A 1 4.61 -11.07 18.08
C MET A 1 4.37 -9.97 17.06
N ILE A 2 4.17 -8.77 17.53
CA ILE A 2 3.85 -7.65 16.66
C ILE A 2 5.12 -6.91 16.29
N THR A 3 5.29 -6.65 15.01
CA THR A 3 6.43 -5.90 14.50
C THR A 3 5.92 -4.79 13.61
N HIS A 4 6.78 -3.85 13.32
CA HIS A 4 6.44 -2.80 12.37
C HIS A 4 6.12 -3.37 11.00
N SER A 5 6.75 -4.49 10.64
CA SER A 5 6.48 -5.11 9.36
C SER A 5 5.02 -5.51 9.24
N ASN A 6 4.45 -6.05 10.32
CA ASN A 6 3.05 -6.47 10.29
C ASN A 6 2.13 -5.30 10.04
N GLU A 7 2.43 -4.15 10.65
CA GLU A 7 1.61 -2.97 10.45
C GLU A 7 1.72 -2.46 9.03
N ILE A 8 2.93 -2.47 8.50
CA ILE A 8 3.13 -2.01 7.14
C ILE A 8 2.42 -2.93 6.15
N GLU A 9 2.52 -4.23 6.36
CA GLU A 9 1.87 -5.18 5.49
C GLU A 9 0.36 -5.01 5.50
N ARG A 10 -0.21 -4.74 6.67
CA ARG A 10 -1.64 -4.51 6.76
C ARG A 10 -2.03 -3.25 6.00
N GLU A 11 -1.24 -2.19 6.12
CA GLU A 11 -1.54 -0.96 5.40
C GLU A 11 -1.46 -1.15 3.90
N ILE A 12 -0.46 -1.91 3.45
CA ILE A 12 -0.36 -2.21 2.03
C ILE A 12 -1.60 -2.95 1.56
N TYR A 13 -2.05 -3.91 2.33
CA TYR A 13 -3.24 -4.67 1.98
C TYR A 13 -4.47 -3.77 1.84
N LEU A 14 -4.63 -2.86 2.81
CA LEU A 14 -5.78 -1.95 2.78
C LEU A 14 -5.70 -1.00 1.60
N LEU A 15 -4.50 -0.51 1.30
CA LEU A 15 -4.31 0.36 0.16
C LEU A 15 -4.56 -0.36 -1.15
N GLU A 16 -4.17 -1.62 -1.22
CA GLU A 16 -4.44 -2.41 -2.43
C GLU A 16 -5.93 -2.59 -2.65
N ARG A 17 -6.68 -2.78 -1.58
CA ARG A 17 -8.12 -2.88 -1.69
C ARG A 17 -8.72 -1.57 -2.17
N GLU A 18 -8.24 -0.45 -1.64
CA GLU A 18 -8.70 0.85 -2.10
C GLU A 18 -8.34 1.08 -3.56
N LEU A 19 -7.15 0.61 -3.96
CA LEU A 19 -6.74 0.72 -5.34
C LEU A 19 -7.70 -0.01 -6.26
N GLN A 20 -8.09 -1.22 -5.87
CA GLN A 20 -9.07 -1.97 -6.66
C GLN A 20 -10.36 -1.19 -6.82
N THR A 21 -10.84 -0.61 -5.73
CA THR A 21 -12.06 0.18 -5.78
C THR A 21 -11.90 1.40 -6.69
N ALA A 22 -10.75 2.05 -6.61
CA ALA A 22 -10.49 3.22 -7.44
C ALA A 22 -10.46 2.85 -8.92
N ILE A 23 -9.88 1.69 -9.23
CA ILE A 23 -9.85 1.23 -10.61
C ILE A 23 -11.27 0.96 -11.12
N MET A 24 -12.07 0.31 -10.29
CA MET A 24 -13.44 -0.01 -10.67
C MET A 24 -14.29 1.24 -10.86
N ASN A 25 -13.94 2.32 -10.17
CA ASN A 25 -14.69 3.58 -10.26
C ASN A 25 -14.03 4.60 -11.17
N ASP A 26 -12.96 4.22 -11.86
CA ASP A 26 -12.26 5.11 -12.81
C ASP A 26 -11.76 6.38 -12.16
N ARG A 27 -11.24 6.27 -10.94
CA ARG A 27 -10.69 7.43 -10.23
C ARG A 27 -9.19 7.53 -10.51
N ASP A 28 -8.85 8.08 -11.64
CA ASP A 28 -7.46 8.10 -12.09
C ASP A 28 -6.53 8.77 -11.08
N TRP A 29 -6.98 9.88 -10.47
CA TRP A 29 -6.14 10.59 -9.52
C TRP A 29 -5.86 9.74 -8.28
N ASP A 30 -6.83 8.92 -7.84
CA ASP A 30 -6.66 8.04 -6.70
C ASP A 30 -5.75 6.87 -7.04
N ILE A 31 -5.86 6.38 -8.27
CA ILE A 31 -5.04 5.24 -8.69
C ILE A 31 -3.56 5.59 -8.58
N ASP A 32 -3.18 6.74 -9.11
CA ASP A 32 -1.78 7.16 -9.04
C ASP A 32 -1.31 7.36 -7.61
N ARG A 33 -2.14 8.02 -6.81
CA ARG A 33 -1.79 8.28 -5.43
C ARG A 33 -1.63 6.98 -4.65
N LEU A 34 -2.57 6.06 -4.82
CA LEU A 34 -2.52 4.79 -4.09
C LEU A 34 -1.34 3.95 -4.51
N LYS A 35 -1.02 3.94 -5.80
CA LYS A 35 0.16 3.22 -6.26
C LYS A 35 1.43 3.76 -5.64
N ASN A 36 1.53 5.09 -5.55
CA ASN A 36 2.71 5.69 -4.94
C ASN A 36 2.81 5.33 -3.47
N GLU A 37 1.71 5.37 -2.75
CA GLU A 37 1.72 5.05 -1.33
C GLU A 37 2.10 3.59 -1.10
N ILE A 38 1.56 2.70 -1.90
CA ILE A 38 1.90 1.29 -1.79
C ILE A 38 3.38 1.09 -2.05
N SER A 39 3.89 1.73 -3.08
CA SER A 39 5.30 1.60 -3.43
C SER A 39 6.21 2.07 -2.30
N GLU A 40 5.85 3.18 -1.66
CA GLU A 40 6.63 3.70 -0.55
C GLU A 40 6.62 2.76 0.64
N LEU A 41 5.47 2.18 0.93
CA LEU A 41 5.38 1.25 2.05
C LEU A 41 6.13 -0.04 1.75
N GLU A 42 6.09 -0.49 0.51
CA GLU A 42 6.86 -1.68 0.14
C GLU A 42 8.35 -1.45 0.27
N ALA A 43 8.79 -0.26 -0.10
CA ALA A 43 10.20 0.08 0.04
C ALA A 43 10.62 0.12 1.51
N GLU A 44 9.75 0.65 2.35
CA GLU A 44 10.04 0.69 3.79
C GLU A 44 10.06 -0.71 4.38
N LEU A 45 9.15 -1.55 3.96
CA LEU A 45 9.11 -2.94 4.41
C LEU A 45 10.40 -3.67 4.04
N GLU A 46 10.85 -3.43 2.82
CA GLU A 46 12.08 -4.06 2.35
C GLU A 46 13.27 -3.62 3.18
N ARG A 47 13.33 -2.34 3.53
CA ARG A 47 14.41 -1.83 4.37
C ARG A 47 14.44 -2.49 5.73
N GLN A 48 13.28 -2.83 6.27
CA GLN A 48 13.22 -3.46 7.58
C GLN A 48 13.71 -4.89 7.55
N TYR A 49 13.57 -5.55 6.42
CA TYR A 49 14.06 -6.92 6.29
C TYR A 49 15.55 -6.99 6.04
N ASN A 50 16.15 -5.90 5.62
CA ASN A 50 17.59 -5.84 5.42
C ASN A 50 18.28 -5.32 6.66
#